data_6bfba36d2f1830c9b00d3fa1a77f7895
#
_entry.id   6bfba36d2f1830c9b00d3fa1a77f7895
#
_cell.length_a   1.000
_cell.length_b   1.000
_cell.length_c   1.000
_cell.angle_alpha   90.00
_cell.angle_beta   90.00
_cell.angle_gamma   90.00
#
_symmetry.space_group_name_H-M   'P 1'
#
loop_
_entity.id
_entity.type
_entity.pdbx_description
1 polymer ?
#
loop_
_entity_poly.entity_id
_entity_poly.type
_entity_poly.pdbx_seq_one_letter_code
_entity_poly.pdbx_strand_id
1 'polypeptide(L)'
;MRLNGKTALITAAGQGIGYASAIAMAKEGATVWATDVNPVLLDKFKGIANIHTAALDVMDKHAIRSVTENIPFIDVLFNCAGFVHSGSVMEASDEDWHFAFDLNVRSQFWMIQATLPNMLANKKGSIINMSSIASSVRGLPNRCVYGASKAAVIGLTKAIAADYVTQGIRCNAVCPGTVDTPSLQDRINAYADPSEARKNFISRQPMGRLATAEEIAPVVIFLASDESAFSTGNVYSVDGGMTI
;
A
#
# COMPACT_ATOMS: atom_id res chain seq x y z
N MET A 1 1.18 21.53 -8.87
CA MET A 1 1.16 20.66 -7.68
C MET A 1 -0.21 20.02 -7.55
N ARG A 2 -0.29 18.71 -7.78
CA ARG A 2 -1.55 17.92 -7.88
C ARG A 2 -2.21 17.68 -6.51
N LEU A 3 -1.45 17.82 -5.42
CA LEU A 3 -1.88 17.55 -4.05
C LEU A 3 -1.78 18.77 -3.12
N ASN A 4 -1.74 19.97 -3.70
CA ASN A 4 -1.61 21.20 -2.91
C ASN A 4 -2.74 21.34 -1.87
N GLY A 5 -2.38 21.55 -0.61
CA GLY A 5 -3.31 21.68 0.51
C GLY A 5 -3.97 20.38 0.98
N LYS A 6 -3.58 19.20 0.44
CA LYS A 6 -4.05 17.91 0.93
C LYS A 6 -3.13 17.36 2.02
N THR A 7 -3.71 16.65 2.97
CA THR A 7 -2.97 15.87 3.98
C THR A 7 -3.07 14.38 3.66
N ALA A 8 -1.93 13.71 3.56
CA ALA A 8 -1.83 12.27 3.27
C ALA A 8 -1.21 11.51 4.44
N LEU A 9 -1.86 10.42 4.85
CA LEU A 9 -1.33 9.44 5.80
C LEU A 9 -0.89 8.19 5.06
N ILE A 10 0.36 7.77 5.25
CA ILE A 10 0.97 6.63 4.55
C ILE A 10 1.53 5.65 5.57
N THR A 11 1.15 4.38 5.47
CA THR A 11 1.69 3.29 6.31
C THR A 11 2.87 2.61 5.62
N ALA A 12 3.82 2.05 6.39
CA ALA A 12 5.07 1.45 5.90
C ALA A 12 5.82 2.39 4.93
N ALA A 13 5.93 3.67 5.32
CA ALA A 13 6.54 4.71 4.51
C ALA A 13 8.07 4.73 4.60
N GLY A 14 8.69 3.97 5.50
CA GLY A 14 10.13 4.00 5.75
C GLY A 14 10.99 3.44 4.61
N GLN A 15 10.40 2.71 3.65
CA GLN A 15 11.13 2.14 2.51
C GLN A 15 10.22 1.80 1.33
N GLY A 16 10.83 1.43 0.18
CA GLY A 16 10.13 0.92 -1.00
C GLY A 16 9.05 1.86 -1.51
N ILE A 17 7.88 1.28 -1.86
CA ILE A 17 6.76 2.01 -2.47
C ILE A 17 6.22 3.10 -1.54
N GLY A 18 6.13 2.82 -0.24
CA GLY A 18 5.66 3.80 0.75
C GLY A 18 6.56 5.03 0.80
N TYR A 19 7.88 4.82 0.83
CA TYR A 19 8.87 5.90 0.82
C TYR A 19 8.81 6.73 -0.47
N ALA A 20 8.84 6.08 -1.62
CA ALA A 20 8.77 6.76 -2.91
C ALA A 20 7.47 7.58 -3.05
N SER A 21 6.34 7.02 -2.59
CA SER A 21 5.05 7.71 -2.60
C SER A 21 5.03 8.91 -1.66
N ALA A 22 5.61 8.80 -0.45
CA ALA A 22 5.69 9.90 0.50
C ALA A 22 6.48 11.09 -0.07
N ILE A 23 7.66 10.81 -0.63
CA ILE A 23 8.50 11.83 -1.30
C ILE A 23 7.75 12.47 -2.47
N ALA A 24 7.11 11.66 -3.31
CA ALA A 24 6.40 12.14 -4.48
C ALA A 24 5.17 12.98 -4.10
N MET A 25 4.39 12.57 -3.09
CA MET A 25 3.25 13.36 -2.58
C MET A 25 3.68 14.70 -1.99
N ALA A 26 4.77 14.74 -1.23
CA ALA A 26 5.31 15.99 -0.68
C ALA A 26 5.77 16.95 -1.79
N LYS A 27 6.43 16.45 -2.84
CA LYS A 27 6.80 17.23 -4.04
C LYS A 27 5.58 17.78 -4.77
N GLU A 28 4.45 17.10 -4.71
CA GLU A 28 3.17 17.55 -5.29
C GLU A 28 2.36 18.46 -4.35
N GLY A 29 2.96 18.90 -3.23
CA GLY A 29 2.39 19.90 -2.34
C GLY A 29 1.52 19.37 -1.21
N ALA A 30 1.51 18.05 -0.97
CA ALA A 30 0.83 17.47 0.17
C ALA A 30 1.61 17.70 1.47
N THR A 31 0.87 17.83 2.58
CA THR A 31 1.40 17.55 3.92
C THR A 31 1.33 16.03 4.13
N VAL A 32 2.47 15.39 4.33
CA VAL A 32 2.56 13.93 4.42
C VAL A 32 2.84 13.49 5.85
N TRP A 33 2.05 12.57 6.36
CA TRP A 33 2.34 11.80 7.58
C TRP A 33 2.87 10.43 7.16
N ALA A 34 4.18 10.29 7.21
CA ALA A 34 4.89 9.07 6.89
C ALA A 34 5.04 8.22 8.14
N THR A 35 4.45 7.02 8.16
CA THR A 35 4.51 6.13 9.32
C THR A 35 5.15 4.79 8.99
N ASP A 36 5.87 4.23 9.95
CA ASP A 36 6.48 2.90 9.86
C ASP A 36 6.61 2.28 11.24
N VAL A 37 6.58 0.96 11.33
CA VAL A 37 6.83 0.23 12.59
C VAL A 37 8.26 0.40 13.06
N ASN A 38 9.21 0.57 12.13
CA ASN A 38 10.61 0.84 12.42
C ASN A 38 10.91 2.35 12.34
N PRO A 39 11.02 3.06 13.47
CA PRO A 39 11.23 4.51 13.47
C PRO A 39 12.59 4.92 12.87
N VAL A 40 13.60 4.05 12.87
CA VAL A 40 14.91 4.34 12.26
C VAL A 40 14.79 4.56 10.75
N LEU A 41 13.88 3.86 10.07
CA LEU A 41 13.64 4.05 8.64
C LEU A 41 13.05 5.41 8.32
N LEU A 42 12.41 6.08 9.29
CA LEU A 42 11.80 7.40 9.13
C LEU A 42 12.82 8.54 9.22
N ASP A 43 14.04 8.27 9.71
CA ASP A 43 15.11 9.26 9.79
C ASP A 43 15.49 9.86 8.42
N LYS A 44 15.22 9.13 7.34
CA LYS A 44 15.40 9.59 5.95
C LYS A 44 14.56 10.82 5.58
N PHE A 45 13.50 11.08 6.33
CA PHE A 45 12.62 12.22 6.11
C PHE A 45 13.05 13.49 6.86
N LYS A 46 14.06 13.38 7.75
CA LYS A 46 14.56 14.53 8.52
C LYS A 46 14.98 15.67 7.58
N GLY A 47 14.44 16.86 7.82
CA GLY A 47 14.73 18.05 7.01
C GLY A 47 13.98 18.14 5.68
N ILE A 48 13.13 17.19 5.35
CA ILE A 48 12.27 17.30 4.17
C ILE A 48 11.02 18.07 4.55
N ALA A 49 10.79 19.18 3.86
CA ALA A 49 9.62 20.03 4.10
C ALA A 49 8.31 19.25 3.86
N ASN A 50 7.29 19.56 4.65
CA ASN A 50 5.94 19.01 4.56
C ASN A 50 5.85 17.50 4.82
N ILE A 51 6.88 16.84 5.39
CA ILE A 51 6.80 15.46 5.84
C ILE A 51 6.92 15.39 7.36
N HIS A 52 5.88 14.91 8.01
CA HIS A 52 5.85 14.55 9.42
C HIS A 52 6.02 13.04 9.54
N THR A 53 6.66 12.58 10.61
CA THR A 53 6.90 11.16 10.83
C THR A 53 6.32 10.70 12.16
N ALA A 54 5.79 9.48 12.21
CA ALA A 54 5.37 8.84 13.45
C ALA A 54 5.64 7.33 13.40
N ALA A 55 6.13 6.76 14.49
CA ALA A 55 6.20 5.32 14.63
C ALA A 55 4.77 4.75 14.72
N LEU A 56 4.48 3.71 13.93
CA LEU A 56 3.15 3.11 13.89
C LEU A 56 3.25 1.61 13.57
N ASP A 57 2.85 0.79 14.52
CA ASP A 57 2.48 -0.59 14.24
C ASP A 57 1.00 -0.65 13.82
N VAL A 58 0.76 -0.98 12.56
CA VAL A 58 -0.60 -1.12 12.01
C VAL A 58 -1.35 -2.35 12.52
N MET A 59 -0.70 -3.23 13.27
CA MET A 59 -1.30 -4.34 13.99
C MET A 59 -1.76 -3.96 15.41
N ASP A 60 -1.43 -2.76 15.87
CA ASP A 60 -1.90 -2.19 17.14
C ASP A 60 -2.99 -1.13 16.90
N LYS A 61 -4.24 -1.49 17.22
CA LYS A 61 -5.39 -0.60 17.06
C LYS A 61 -5.31 0.66 17.94
N HIS A 62 -4.65 0.60 19.09
CA HIS A 62 -4.46 1.76 19.98
C HIS A 62 -3.42 2.71 19.38
N ALA A 63 -2.31 2.19 18.83
CA ALA A 63 -1.32 2.99 18.13
C ALA A 63 -1.91 3.69 16.90
N ILE A 64 -2.74 2.99 16.10
CA ILE A 64 -3.46 3.58 14.97
C ILE A 64 -4.29 4.78 15.43
N ARG A 65 -5.10 4.59 16.47
CA ARG A 65 -5.96 5.64 17.02
C ARG A 65 -5.15 6.84 17.50
N SER A 66 -4.11 6.59 18.27
CA SER A 66 -3.23 7.65 18.79
C SER A 66 -2.61 8.49 17.67
N VAL A 67 -2.15 7.86 16.58
CA VAL A 67 -1.58 8.61 15.44
C VAL A 67 -2.65 9.39 14.70
N THR A 68 -3.80 8.78 14.40
CA THR A 68 -4.85 9.42 13.59
C THR A 68 -5.54 10.57 14.30
N GLU A 69 -5.71 10.51 15.62
CA GLU A 69 -6.28 11.60 16.42
C GLU A 69 -5.39 12.85 16.49
N ASN A 70 -4.08 12.69 16.25
CA ASN A 70 -3.13 13.82 16.19
C ASN A 70 -3.07 14.51 14.82
N ILE A 71 -3.78 14.00 13.81
CA ILE A 71 -3.83 14.57 12.46
C ILE A 71 -5.19 15.27 12.30
N PRO A 72 -5.21 16.62 12.17
CA PRO A 72 -6.47 17.38 12.17
C PRO A 72 -7.42 16.98 11.06
N PHE A 73 -6.90 16.69 9.87
CA PHE A 73 -7.66 16.24 8.72
C PHE A 73 -6.81 15.34 7.82
N ILE A 74 -7.39 14.26 7.32
CA ILE A 74 -6.74 13.32 6.41
C ILE A 74 -7.56 13.27 5.12
N ASP A 75 -7.04 13.87 4.03
CA ASP A 75 -7.63 13.81 2.68
C ASP A 75 -7.34 12.47 2.00
N VAL A 76 -6.17 11.90 2.27
CA VAL A 76 -5.67 10.69 1.60
C VAL A 76 -5.14 9.70 2.63
N LEU A 77 -5.64 8.49 2.56
CA LEU A 77 -5.06 7.34 3.27
C LEU A 77 -4.42 6.40 2.25
N PHE A 78 -3.11 6.18 2.35
CA PHE A 78 -2.42 5.14 1.59
C PHE A 78 -2.00 3.99 2.49
N ASN A 79 -2.74 2.91 2.45
CA ASN A 79 -2.48 1.65 3.13
C ASN A 79 -1.42 0.86 2.36
N CYS A 80 -0.14 1.09 2.66
CA CYS A 80 1.00 0.46 1.98
C CYS A 80 1.61 -0.70 2.77
N ALA A 81 1.35 -0.82 4.07
CA ALA A 81 1.86 -1.91 4.90
C ALA A 81 1.41 -3.28 4.38
N GLY A 82 2.32 -4.26 4.44
CA GLY A 82 2.02 -5.61 4.04
C GLY A 82 3.24 -6.53 4.04
N PHE A 83 2.97 -7.83 4.00
CA PHE A 83 3.96 -8.90 3.99
C PHE A 83 3.66 -9.91 2.88
N VAL A 84 4.71 -10.45 2.28
CA VAL A 84 4.62 -11.45 1.21
C VAL A 84 4.99 -12.82 1.76
N HIS A 85 3.98 -13.62 2.10
CA HIS A 85 4.18 -15.04 2.42
C HIS A 85 4.55 -15.81 1.15
N SER A 86 5.47 -16.79 1.29
CA SER A 86 5.89 -17.68 0.22
C SER A 86 5.64 -19.13 0.64
N GLY A 87 4.73 -19.79 -0.02
CA GLY A 87 4.38 -21.18 0.22
C GLY A 87 3.14 -21.60 -0.55
N SER A 88 3.05 -22.91 -0.84
CA SER A 88 1.84 -23.56 -1.36
C SER A 88 0.81 -23.73 -0.24
N VAL A 89 -0.40 -24.24 -0.56
CA VAL A 89 -1.43 -24.52 0.44
C VAL A 89 -1.03 -25.63 1.41
N MET A 90 -0.16 -26.56 0.98
CA MET A 90 0.30 -27.66 1.83
C MET A 90 1.46 -27.30 2.75
N GLU A 91 2.13 -26.17 2.47
CA GLU A 91 3.29 -25.68 3.24
C GLU A 91 2.92 -24.57 4.22
N ALA A 92 1.81 -23.88 3.99
CA ALA A 92 1.37 -22.77 4.83
C ALA A 92 0.75 -23.29 6.13
N SER A 93 1.13 -22.69 7.25
CA SER A 93 0.54 -22.95 8.56
C SER A 93 -0.65 -22.01 8.85
N ASP A 94 -1.39 -22.30 9.91
CA ASP A 94 -2.44 -21.41 10.41
C ASP A 94 -1.85 -20.08 10.91
N GLU A 95 -0.65 -20.10 11.47
CA GLU A 95 0.07 -18.90 11.91
C GLU A 95 0.43 -18.01 10.72
N ASP A 96 0.90 -18.59 9.59
CA ASP A 96 1.16 -17.84 8.35
C ASP A 96 -0.11 -17.18 7.83
N TRP A 97 -1.22 -17.93 7.87
CA TRP A 97 -2.53 -17.44 7.48
C TRP A 97 -2.96 -16.27 8.35
N HIS A 98 -2.95 -16.42 9.66
CA HIS A 98 -3.35 -15.37 10.60
C HIS A 98 -2.48 -14.14 10.47
N PHE A 99 -1.16 -14.29 10.46
CA PHE A 99 -0.24 -13.17 10.33
C PHE A 99 -0.45 -12.40 9.02
N ALA A 100 -0.57 -13.11 7.88
CA ALA A 100 -0.78 -12.48 6.59
C ALA A 100 -2.13 -11.73 6.51
N PHE A 101 -3.20 -12.31 7.04
CA PHE A 101 -4.50 -11.64 7.06
C PHE A 101 -4.54 -10.48 8.06
N ASP A 102 -3.90 -10.60 9.20
CA ASP A 102 -3.81 -9.53 10.18
C ASP A 102 -3.05 -8.34 9.63
N LEU A 103 -1.88 -8.58 9.03
CA LEU A 103 -1.05 -7.49 8.51
C LEU A 103 -1.57 -6.96 7.16
N ASN A 104 -1.99 -7.81 6.21
CA ASN A 104 -2.36 -7.35 4.88
C ASN A 104 -3.80 -6.85 4.77
N VAL A 105 -4.72 -7.35 5.62
CA VAL A 105 -6.17 -7.07 5.49
C VAL A 105 -6.70 -6.32 6.70
N ARG A 106 -6.55 -6.90 7.91
CA ARG A 106 -7.10 -6.33 9.15
C ARG A 106 -6.49 -4.96 9.45
N SER A 107 -5.20 -4.78 9.22
CA SER A 107 -4.53 -3.50 9.40
C SER A 107 -5.16 -2.41 8.54
N GLN A 108 -5.40 -2.69 7.25
CA GLN A 108 -6.04 -1.73 6.33
C GLN A 108 -7.48 -1.43 6.77
N PHE A 109 -8.22 -2.44 7.21
CA PHE A 109 -9.56 -2.26 7.76
C PHE A 109 -9.55 -1.34 8.99
N TRP A 110 -8.63 -1.52 9.93
CA TRP A 110 -8.50 -0.65 11.11
C TRP A 110 -8.07 0.77 10.77
N MET A 111 -7.11 0.93 9.85
CA MET A 111 -6.71 2.25 9.36
C MET A 111 -7.88 3.00 8.71
N ILE A 112 -8.69 2.30 7.90
CA ILE A 112 -9.91 2.86 7.30
C ILE A 112 -10.90 3.25 8.40
N GLN A 113 -11.17 2.38 9.38
CA GLN A 113 -12.07 2.69 10.50
C GLN A 113 -11.63 3.93 11.29
N ALA A 114 -10.33 4.15 11.44
CA ALA A 114 -9.79 5.27 12.20
C ALA A 114 -9.85 6.60 11.43
N THR A 115 -9.74 6.56 10.09
CA THR A 115 -9.67 7.78 9.25
C THR A 115 -11.01 8.16 8.62
N LEU A 116 -11.86 7.19 8.34
CA LEU A 116 -13.13 7.39 7.63
C LEU A 116 -14.10 8.37 8.31
N PRO A 117 -14.29 8.37 9.64
CA PRO A 117 -15.18 9.33 10.29
C PRO A 117 -14.82 10.79 9.99
N ASN A 118 -13.52 11.11 9.98
CA ASN A 118 -13.02 12.44 9.65
C ASN A 118 -13.26 12.78 8.18
N MET A 119 -13.03 11.84 7.26
CA MET A 119 -13.32 12.01 5.83
C MET A 119 -14.83 12.22 5.57
N LEU A 120 -15.70 11.46 6.25
CA LEU A 120 -17.15 11.56 6.13
C LEU A 120 -17.68 12.92 6.62
N ALA A 121 -17.17 13.42 7.75
CA ALA A 121 -17.53 14.73 8.28
C ALA A 121 -17.25 15.85 7.27
N ASN A 122 -16.19 15.70 6.46
CA ASN A 122 -15.80 16.66 5.44
C ASN A 122 -16.32 16.32 4.04
N LYS A 123 -17.05 15.20 3.89
CA LYS A 123 -17.58 14.70 2.62
C LYS A 123 -16.52 14.59 1.52
N LYS A 124 -15.30 14.24 1.90
CA LYS A 124 -14.15 14.18 1.00
C LYS A 124 -13.09 13.21 1.56
N GLY A 125 -12.66 12.29 0.72
CA GLY A 125 -11.57 11.38 1.07
C GLY A 125 -11.15 10.48 -0.08
N SER A 126 -9.86 10.13 -0.12
CA SER A 126 -9.32 9.14 -1.04
C SER A 126 -8.57 8.05 -0.27
N ILE A 127 -9.06 6.84 -0.34
CA ILE A 127 -8.45 5.65 0.26
C ILE A 127 -7.79 4.86 -0.84
N ILE A 128 -6.52 4.55 -0.68
CA ILE A 128 -5.70 3.80 -1.63
C ILE A 128 -5.15 2.58 -0.89
N ASN A 129 -5.55 1.40 -1.33
CA ASN A 129 -5.17 0.14 -0.70
C ASN A 129 -4.11 -0.58 -1.55
N MET A 130 -2.99 -0.94 -0.94
CA MET A 130 -1.97 -1.75 -1.58
C MET A 130 -2.40 -3.21 -1.63
N SER A 131 -2.83 -3.64 -2.82
CA SER A 131 -3.03 -5.05 -3.14
C SER A 131 -1.81 -5.61 -3.89
N SER A 132 -2.02 -6.47 -4.86
CA SER A 132 -1.00 -7.07 -5.73
C SER A 132 -1.67 -7.67 -6.96
N ILE A 133 -0.93 -7.85 -8.04
CA ILE A 133 -1.40 -8.72 -9.14
C ILE A 133 -1.54 -10.17 -8.65
N ALA A 134 -0.74 -10.63 -7.70
CA ALA A 134 -0.91 -11.90 -7.02
C ALA A 134 -2.11 -11.81 -6.05
N SER A 135 -3.32 -11.93 -6.60
CA SER A 135 -4.60 -11.76 -5.90
C SER A 135 -5.72 -12.38 -6.74
N SER A 136 -6.93 -11.81 -6.71
CA SER A 136 -8.01 -12.14 -7.66
C SER A 136 -7.71 -11.68 -9.10
N VAL A 137 -6.63 -10.91 -9.31
CA VAL A 137 -6.19 -10.48 -10.65
C VAL A 137 -5.45 -11.63 -11.35
N ARG A 138 -4.49 -12.28 -10.65
CA ARG A 138 -3.73 -13.40 -11.19
C ARG A 138 -3.26 -14.33 -10.08
N GLY A 139 -3.40 -15.65 -10.25
CA GLY A 139 -2.76 -16.67 -9.42
C GLY A 139 -1.26 -16.76 -9.73
N LEU A 140 -0.42 -16.86 -8.69
CA LEU A 140 1.01 -17.12 -8.81
C LEU A 140 1.40 -18.33 -7.97
N PRO A 141 2.33 -19.19 -8.44
CA PRO A 141 2.86 -20.30 -7.64
C PRO A 141 3.46 -19.80 -6.33
N ASN A 142 3.32 -20.61 -5.28
CA ASN A 142 3.85 -20.32 -3.94
C ASN A 142 3.39 -18.96 -3.37
N ARG A 143 2.12 -18.61 -3.61
CA ARG A 143 1.49 -17.36 -3.11
C ARG A 143 0.09 -17.62 -2.56
N CYS A 144 -0.16 -18.83 -2.02
CA CYS A 144 -1.50 -19.21 -1.57
C CYS A 144 -2.05 -18.21 -0.55
N VAL A 145 -1.46 -18.10 0.61
CA VAL A 145 -1.90 -17.20 1.70
C VAL A 145 -1.81 -15.73 1.29
N TYR A 146 -0.68 -15.35 0.68
CA TYR A 146 -0.48 -13.97 0.19
C TYR A 146 -1.55 -13.57 -0.84
N GLY A 147 -1.75 -14.40 -1.86
CA GLY A 147 -2.73 -14.14 -2.92
C GLY A 147 -4.15 -14.03 -2.37
N ALA A 148 -4.54 -14.93 -1.45
CA ALA A 148 -5.82 -14.87 -0.77
C ALA A 148 -5.99 -13.56 0.02
N SER A 149 -4.98 -13.16 0.80
CA SER A 149 -5.04 -11.90 1.57
C SER A 149 -5.13 -10.68 0.65
N LYS A 150 -4.41 -10.64 -0.47
CA LYS A 150 -4.45 -9.52 -1.42
C LYS A 150 -5.74 -9.50 -2.26
N ALA A 151 -6.38 -10.64 -2.49
CA ALA A 151 -7.73 -10.71 -3.04
C ALA A 151 -8.78 -10.14 -2.06
N ALA A 152 -8.63 -10.43 -0.77
CA ALA A 152 -9.49 -9.84 0.27
C ALA A 152 -9.37 -8.30 0.32
N VAL A 153 -8.18 -7.73 0.11
CA VAL A 153 -7.99 -6.27 -0.01
C VAL A 153 -8.79 -5.69 -1.18
N ILE A 154 -8.85 -6.37 -2.32
CA ILE A 154 -9.68 -5.94 -3.46
C ILE A 154 -11.17 -5.96 -3.09
N GLY A 155 -11.62 -7.00 -2.40
CA GLY A 155 -12.99 -7.10 -1.88
C GLY A 155 -13.32 -5.95 -0.91
N LEU A 156 -12.45 -5.70 0.07
CA LEU A 156 -12.56 -4.59 1.02
C LEU A 156 -12.65 -3.23 0.30
N THR A 157 -11.78 -3.02 -0.71
CA THR A 157 -11.76 -1.79 -1.51
C THR A 157 -13.10 -1.52 -2.17
N LYS A 158 -13.69 -2.54 -2.81
CA LYS A 158 -14.99 -2.43 -3.49
C LYS A 158 -16.13 -2.20 -2.51
N ALA A 159 -16.12 -2.86 -1.36
CA ALA A 159 -17.13 -2.68 -0.33
C ALA A 159 -17.13 -1.25 0.22
N ILE A 160 -15.96 -0.72 0.60
CA ILE A 160 -15.82 0.67 1.06
C ILE A 160 -16.25 1.67 -0.03
N ALA A 161 -15.87 1.44 -1.29
CA ALA A 161 -16.30 2.29 -2.38
C ALA A 161 -17.84 2.30 -2.53
N ALA A 162 -18.48 1.13 -2.50
CA ALA A 162 -19.92 1.01 -2.63
C ALA A 162 -20.67 1.70 -1.48
N ASP A 163 -20.20 1.51 -0.24
CA ASP A 163 -20.86 2.05 0.96
C ASP A 163 -20.80 3.57 1.05
N TYR A 164 -19.70 4.20 0.56
CA TYR A 164 -19.40 5.61 0.86
C TYR A 164 -19.25 6.53 -0.35
N VAL A 165 -19.45 6.04 -1.60
CA VAL A 165 -19.30 6.87 -2.81
C VAL A 165 -20.25 8.09 -2.80
N THR A 166 -21.49 7.93 -2.33
CA THR A 166 -22.46 9.03 -2.25
C THR A 166 -22.12 10.07 -1.18
N GLN A 167 -21.17 9.75 -0.32
CA GLN A 167 -20.70 10.62 0.76
C GLN A 167 -19.34 11.27 0.43
N GLY A 168 -18.92 11.22 -0.83
CA GLY A 168 -17.69 11.87 -1.31
C GLY A 168 -16.40 11.11 -1.03
N ILE A 169 -16.49 9.81 -0.70
CA ILE A 169 -15.32 8.95 -0.44
C ILE A 169 -15.02 8.10 -1.67
N ARG A 170 -13.76 8.09 -2.09
CA ARG A 170 -13.25 7.17 -3.11
C ARG A 170 -12.35 6.13 -2.45
N CYS A 171 -12.42 4.90 -2.90
CA CYS A 171 -11.56 3.82 -2.44
C CYS A 171 -11.11 2.99 -3.65
N ASN A 172 -9.79 2.88 -3.86
CA ASN A 172 -9.22 2.15 -5.00
C ASN A 172 -8.04 1.28 -4.55
N ALA A 173 -7.78 0.20 -5.30
CA ALA A 173 -6.65 -0.70 -5.07
C ALA A 173 -5.56 -0.50 -6.11
N VAL A 174 -4.30 -0.48 -5.68
CA VAL A 174 -3.13 -0.55 -6.56
C VAL A 174 -2.58 -1.97 -6.49
N CYS A 175 -2.34 -2.57 -7.65
CA CYS A 175 -1.87 -3.93 -7.83
C CYS A 175 -0.55 -3.96 -8.60
N PRO A 176 0.60 -3.78 -7.92
CA PRO A 176 1.89 -3.86 -8.57
C PRO A 176 2.23 -5.29 -9.02
N GLY A 177 3.04 -5.39 -10.07
CA GLY A 177 3.85 -6.55 -10.37
C GLY A 177 5.02 -6.69 -9.40
N THR A 178 6.17 -7.18 -9.88
CA THR A 178 7.35 -7.30 -9.03
C THR A 178 8.13 -5.98 -9.03
N VAL A 179 8.24 -5.37 -7.85
CA VAL A 179 8.91 -4.08 -7.63
C VAL A 179 10.22 -4.30 -6.88
N ASP A 180 11.31 -3.70 -7.37
CA ASP A 180 12.64 -3.76 -6.77
C ASP A 180 12.67 -2.88 -5.51
N THR A 181 12.44 -3.52 -4.37
CA THR A 181 12.36 -2.90 -3.04
C THR A 181 13.29 -3.62 -2.07
N PRO A 182 13.67 -3.00 -0.95
CA PRO A 182 14.45 -3.69 0.10
C PRO A 182 13.83 -5.03 0.50
N SER A 183 12.52 -5.10 0.69
CA SER A 183 11.80 -6.35 1.01
C SER A 183 11.92 -7.42 -0.09
N LEU A 184 12.01 -7.04 -1.37
CA LEU A 184 12.30 -8.01 -2.43
C LEU A 184 13.75 -8.46 -2.38
N GLN A 185 14.70 -7.58 -2.12
CA GLN A 185 16.13 -7.94 -1.99
C GLN A 185 16.34 -8.93 -0.85
N ASP A 186 15.72 -8.70 0.31
CA ASP A 186 15.80 -9.63 1.44
C ASP A 186 15.27 -11.02 1.05
N ARG A 187 14.15 -11.08 0.31
CA ARG A 187 13.59 -12.34 -0.18
C ARG A 187 14.48 -13.01 -1.23
N ILE A 188 15.10 -12.25 -2.12
CA ILE A 188 16.06 -12.78 -3.12
C ILE A 188 17.28 -13.36 -2.40
N ASN A 189 17.82 -12.64 -1.42
CA ASN A 189 18.99 -13.05 -0.66
C ASN A 189 18.74 -14.28 0.23
N ALA A 190 17.50 -14.61 0.53
CA ALA A 190 17.13 -15.81 1.26
C ALA A 190 17.15 -17.10 0.41
N TYR A 191 17.28 -17.01 -0.92
CA TYR A 191 17.43 -18.18 -1.79
C TYR A 191 18.87 -18.70 -1.79
N ALA A 192 19.05 -19.98 -2.05
CA ALA A 192 20.37 -20.59 -2.17
C ALA A 192 21.22 -19.99 -3.31
N ASP A 193 20.59 -19.59 -4.41
CA ASP A 193 21.20 -18.82 -5.50
C ASP A 193 20.41 -17.52 -5.71
N PRO A 194 20.84 -16.39 -5.09
CA PRO A 194 20.20 -15.10 -5.27
C PRO A 194 20.21 -14.57 -6.71
N SER A 195 21.23 -14.91 -7.50
CA SER A 195 21.34 -14.48 -8.90
C SER A 195 20.26 -15.12 -9.76
N GLU A 196 20.09 -16.44 -9.62
CA GLU A 196 19.04 -17.16 -10.32
C GLU A 196 17.63 -16.77 -9.83
N ALA A 197 17.47 -16.57 -8.51
CA ALA A 197 16.23 -16.06 -7.95
C ALA A 197 15.85 -14.70 -8.57
N ARG A 198 16.81 -13.77 -8.71
CA ARG A 198 16.59 -12.46 -9.33
C ARG A 198 16.15 -12.60 -10.79
N LYS A 199 16.80 -13.46 -11.58
CA LYS A 199 16.38 -13.75 -12.97
C LYS A 199 14.96 -14.28 -13.03
N ASN A 200 14.60 -15.20 -12.14
CA ASN A 200 13.26 -15.75 -12.02
C ASN A 200 12.20 -14.69 -11.64
N PHE A 201 12.54 -13.71 -10.80
CA PHE A 201 11.65 -12.58 -10.53
C PHE A 201 11.50 -11.66 -11.75
N ILE A 202 12.57 -11.37 -12.49
CA ILE A 202 12.56 -10.56 -13.70
C ILE A 202 11.71 -11.22 -14.79
N SER A 203 11.90 -12.52 -15.04
CA SER A 203 11.22 -13.25 -16.12
C SER A 203 9.68 -13.28 -16.01
N ARG A 204 9.14 -12.94 -14.84
CA ARG A 204 7.68 -12.87 -14.64
C ARG A 204 7.05 -11.66 -15.33
N GLN A 205 7.83 -10.61 -15.60
CA GLN A 205 7.38 -9.39 -16.26
C GLN A 205 7.74 -9.44 -17.75
N PRO A 206 6.75 -9.39 -18.68
CA PRO A 206 7.03 -9.32 -20.13
C PRO A 206 7.92 -8.13 -20.53
N MET A 207 7.92 -7.03 -19.76
CA MET A 207 8.85 -5.92 -19.98
C MET A 207 10.32 -6.26 -19.70
N GLY A 208 10.66 -7.46 -19.19
CA GLY A 208 12.02 -7.95 -19.00
C GLY A 208 12.82 -7.29 -17.87
N ARG A 209 12.14 -6.60 -16.95
CA ARG A 209 12.76 -5.96 -15.78
C ARG A 209 11.82 -5.89 -14.58
N LEU A 210 12.37 -5.62 -13.41
CA LEU A 210 11.59 -5.23 -12.25
C LEU A 210 11.15 -3.76 -12.39
N ALA A 211 10.01 -3.41 -11.81
CA ALA A 211 9.64 -2.01 -11.63
C ALA A 211 10.48 -1.39 -10.50
N THR A 212 10.65 -0.06 -10.52
CA THR A 212 11.12 0.69 -9.36
C THR A 212 9.94 1.15 -8.51
N ALA A 213 10.20 1.53 -7.26
CA ALA A 213 9.15 2.07 -6.38
C ALA A 213 8.59 3.40 -6.92
N GLU A 214 9.44 4.20 -7.58
CA GLU A 214 9.10 5.46 -8.21
C GLU A 214 8.15 5.29 -9.41
N GLU A 215 8.12 4.12 -10.06
CA GLU A 215 7.18 3.82 -11.14
C GLU A 215 5.77 3.48 -10.63
N ILE A 216 5.63 3.16 -9.33
CA ILE A 216 4.32 2.92 -8.71
C ILE A 216 3.72 4.24 -8.17
N ALA A 217 4.57 5.14 -7.66
CA ALA A 217 4.15 6.39 -7.05
C ALA A 217 3.22 7.26 -7.94
N PRO A 218 3.40 7.38 -9.28
CA PRO A 218 2.51 8.18 -10.13
C PRO A 218 1.05 7.74 -10.09
N VAL A 219 0.77 6.44 -10.03
CA VAL A 219 -0.61 5.94 -9.90
C VAL A 219 -1.18 6.27 -8.52
N VAL A 220 -0.36 6.16 -7.47
CA VAL A 220 -0.76 6.54 -6.11
C VAL A 220 -1.10 8.04 -6.04
N ILE A 221 -0.28 8.91 -6.65
CA ILE A 221 -0.54 10.36 -6.74
C ILE A 221 -1.82 10.65 -7.54
N PHE A 222 -2.01 9.99 -8.70
CA PHE A 222 -3.25 10.12 -9.48
C PHE A 222 -4.47 9.81 -8.61
N LEU A 223 -4.45 8.69 -7.89
CA LEU A 223 -5.56 8.28 -7.01
C LEU A 223 -5.75 9.22 -5.81
N ALA A 224 -4.68 9.82 -5.30
CA ALA A 224 -4.73 10.81 -4.22
C ALA A 224 -5.28 12.17 -4.69
N SER A 225 -5.14 12.50 -5.97
CA SER A 225 -5.50 13.79 -6.55
C SER A 225 -6.97 13.86 -6.99
N ASP A 226 -7.42 15.07 -7.33
CA ASP A 226 -8.76 15.31 -7.87
C ASP A 226 -8.88 14.89 -9.35
N GLU A 227 -7.75 14.55 -10.02
CA GLU A 227 -7.75 13.98 -11.37
C GLU A 227 -8.46 12.62 -11.44
N SER A 228 -8.51 11.91 -10.31
CA SER A 228 -9.24 10.64 -10.17
C SER A 228 -10.65 10.77 -9.56
N ALA A 229 -11.25 11.97 -9.65
CA ALA A 229 -12.55 12.26 -9.02
C ALA A 229 -13.68 11.29 -9.46
N PHE A 230 -13.61 10.74 -10.68
CA PHE A 230 -14.59 9.77 -11.19
C PHE A 230 -14.13 8.31 -11.08
N SER A 231 -13.15 8.05 -10.19
CA SER A 231 -12.55 6.72 -10.04
C SER A 231 -12.69 6.21 -8.61
N THR A 232 -13.55 5.19 -8.43
CA THR A 232 -13.72 4.49 -7.14
C THR A 232 -14.08 3.02 -7.38
N GLY A 233 -13.71 2.13 -6.45
CA GLY A 233 -13.92 0.68 -6.54
C GLY A 233 -13.02 -0.02 -7.57
N ASN A 234 -12.07 0.68 -8.16
CA ASN A 234 -11.23 0.16 -9.25
C ASN A 234 -9.96 -0.53 -8.74
N VAL A 235 -9.42 -1.38 -9.61
CA VAL A 235 -8.16 -2.10 -9.43
C VAL A 235 -7.19 -1.63 -10.50
N TYR A 236 -6.08 -1.02 -10.07
CA TYR A 236 -5.07 -0.45 -10.95
C TYR A 236 -3.83 -1.34 -11.00
N SER A 237 -3.67 -2.10 -12.06
CA SER A 237 -2.47 -2.91 -12.29
C SER A 237 -1.32 -2.04 -12.82
N VAL A 238 -0.14 -2.18 -12.18
CA VAL A 238 1.12 -1.57 -12.62
C VAL A 238 2.17 -2.68 -12.57
N ASP A 239 2.24 -3.51 -13.61
CA ASP A 239 2.78 -4.85 -13.50
C ASP A 239 3.75 -5.27 -14.62
N GLY A 240 4.14 -4.38 -15.50
CA GLY A 240 5.05 -4.69 -16.60
C GLY A 240 4.52 -5.75 -17.56
N GLY A 241 3.20 -5.88 -17.67
CA GLY A 241 2.53 -6.83 -18.57
C GLY A 241 2.31 -8.21 -17.94
N MET A 242 2.48 -8.39 -16.63
CA MET A 242 2.28 -9.71 -15.99
C MET A 242 0.86 -10.26 -16.14
N THR A 243 -0.13 -9.42 -16.39
CA THR A 243 -1.56 -9.81 -16.45
C THR A 243 -2.13 -9.91 -17.85
N ILE A 244 -1.32 -9.71 -18.88
CA ILE A 244 -1.69 -9.89 -20.30
C ILE A 244 -1.25 -11.22 -20.84
#